data_e1dab8b863e374503d68dd7de887156a
#
_entry.id   e1dab8b863e374503d68dd7de887156a
#
_cell.length_a   1.000
_cell.length_b   1.000
_cell.length_c   1.000
_cell.angle_alpha   90.00
_cell.angle_beta   90.00
_cell.angle_gamma   90.00
#
_symmetry.space_group_name_H-M   'P 1'
#
loop_
_entity.id
_entity.type
_entity.pdbx_description
1 polymer ?
#
loop_
_entity_poly.entity_id
_entity_poly.type
_entity_poly.pdbx_seq_one_letter_code
_entity_poly.pdbx_strand_id
1 'polypeptide(L)'
;MFFGSCGYLGIEKHPKIIEAAVEALHSHGAQFSSSRAYVSSHYYEEAESLFSKMFGRPALVMQSLTLGHITGLPLLVGDNDAIIMDVQAHDSIQSATAMLKLRNVKIDIVRHNRMDILEERIKVLKNRYQRIWYLGDGVYSMHGDFAPVKELYALADKYEQLHLYLDDIHGMSWTGPHGTGMVMNAVPYYHRKLFLSTGMTKAFGTAGGLLTFPDEEYFKLVKTCGKGFIFSIQLPPAILAATIASCKIHMSDEIIPLQQSLMAKIDYFNKKAEELGLLVIRKEQSPV
;
A
#
# COMPACT_ATOMS: atom_id res chain seq x y z
N MET A 1 -14.26 -6.56 -23.38
CA MET A 1 -12.92 -6.09 -22.94
C MET A 1 -13.16 -4.92 -22.00
N PHE A 2 -12.54 -4.91 -20.82
CA PHE A 2 -12.79 -3.91 -19.79
C PHE A 2 -11.52 -3.05 -19.59
N PHE A 3 -11.51 -1.86 -20.18
CA PHE A 3 -10.32 -0.99 -20.23
C PHE A 3 -10.11 -0.15 -18.96
N GLY A 4 -11.09 -0.06 -18.06
CA GLY A 4 -10.99 0.70 -16.81
C GLY A 4 -10.53 -0.12 -15.60
N SER A 5 -10.01 -1.35 -15.81
CA SER A 5 -9.56 -2.21 -14.72
C SER A 5 -8.12 -1.89 -14.31
N CYS A 6 -7.87 -1.79 -13.01
CA CYS A 6 -6.52 -1.77 -12.43
C CYS A 6 -5.98 -3.17 -12.12
N GLY A 7 -6.62 -4.24 -12.59
CA GLY A 7 -6.15 -5.62 -12.47
C GLY A 7 -5.03 -5.92 -13.45
N TYR A 8 -3.90 -5.23 -13.32
CA TYR A 8 -2.83 -5.19 -14.31
C TYR A 8 -2.31 -6.57 -14.73
N LEU A 9 -2.28 -7.54 -13.84
CA LEU A 9 -1.81 -8.91 -14.11
C LEU A 9 -2.92 -9.85 -14.59
N GLY A 10 -4.21 -9.49 -14.39
CA GLY A 10 -5.35 -10.37 -14.68
C GLY A 10 -5.41 -11.60 -13.76
N ILE A 11 -4.70 -11.58 -12.64
CA ILE A 11 -4.55 -12.71 -11.72
C ILE A 11 -5.86 -13.05 -10.98
N GLU A 12 -6.80 -12.11 -10.94
CA GLU A 12 -8.13 -12.30 -10.33
C GLU A 12 -8.92 -13.44 -10.96
N LYS A 13 -8.50 -13.90 -12.16
CA LYS A 13 -9.08 -15.04 -12.89
C LYS A 13 -8.26 -16.32 -12.77
N HIS A 14 -7.22 -16.30 -11.96
CA HIS A 14 -6.35 -17.48 -11.79
C HIS A 14 -7.13 -18.63 -11.15
N PRO A 15 -7.07 -19.87 -11.72
CA PRO A 15 -7.86 -21.01 -11.20
C PRO A 15 -7.69 -21.25 -9.70
N LYS A 16 -6.46 -21.22 -9.19
CA LYS A 16 -6.18 -21.42 -7.75
C LYS A 16 -6.85 -20.37 -6.85
N ILE A 17 -6.99 -19.12 -7.32
CA ILE A 17 -7.67 -18.06 -6.58
C ILE A 17 -9.17 -18.30 -6.54
N ILE A 18 -9.75 -18.68 -7.68
CA ILE A 18 -11.19 -18.97 -7.80
C ILE A 18 -11.55 -20.21 -6.99
N GLU A 19 -10.79 -21.29 -7.10
CA GLU A 19 -11.01 -22.56 -6.36
C GLU A 19 -10.96 -22.33 -4.86
N ALA A 20 -9.95 -21.60 -4.35
CA ALA A 20 -9.84 -21.27 -2.94
C ALA A 20 -11.04 -20.44 -2.44
N ALA A 21 -11.50 -19.48 -3.23
CA ALA A 21 -12.68 -18.69 -2.89
C ALA A 21 -13.95 -19.54 -2.83
N VAL A 22 -14.17 -20.44 -3.78
CA VAL A 22 -15.33 -21.34 -3.87
C VAL A 22 -15.33 -22.31 -2.68
N GLU A 23 -14.20 -22.93 -2.36
CA GLU A 23 -14.06 -23.83 -1.24
C GLU A 23 -14.39 -23.14 0.10
N ALA A 24 -13.85 -21.94 0.31
CA ALA A 24 -14.13 -21.17 1.51
C ALA A 24 -15.60 -20.72 1.61
N LEU A 25 -16.23 -20.39 0.47
CA LEU A 25 -17.66 -20.08 0.42
C LEU A 25 -18.54 -21.27 0.83
N HIS A 26 -18.22 -22.46 0.35
CA HIS A 26 -18.92 -23.69 0.74
C HIS A 26 -18.74 -24.04 2.22
N SER A 27 -17.51 -23.86 2.74
CA SER A 27 -17.16 -24.28 4.10
C SER A 27 -17.62 -23.30 5.19
N HIS A 28 -17.65 -21.99 4.89
CA HIS A 28 -17.84 -20.92 5.89
C HIS A 28 -19.00 -19.97 5.56
N GLY A 29 -19.64 -20.11 4.40
CA GLY A 29 -20.71 -19.23 3.95
C GLY A 29 -20.21 -17.87 3.46
N ALA A 30 -21.14 -16.91 3.30
CA ALA A 30 -20.88 -15.62 2.65
C ALA A 30 -20.08 -14.64 3.54
N GLN A 31 -20.18 -14.75 4.85
CA GLN A 31 -19.50 -13.84 5.80
C GLN A 31 -19.39 -14.44 7.20
N PHE A 32 -18.54 -13.86 8.04
CA PHE A 32 -18.36 -14.29 9.43
C PHE A 32 -19.35 -13.68 10.43
N SER A 33 -20.11 -12.65 10.04
CA SER A 33 -21.12 -11.96 10.87
C SER A 33 -20.62 -11.48 12.25
N SER A 34 -19.34 -11.18 12.36
CA SER A 34 -18.70 -10.72 13.60
C SER A 34 -17.59 -9.72 13.32
N SER A 35 -17.26 -8.92 14.33
CA SER A 35 -16.02 -8.13 14.30
C SER A 35 -14.81 -9.03 14.53
N ARG A 36 -13.73 -8.72 13.83
CA ARG A 36 -12.44 -9.40 13.98
C ARG A 36 -11.87 -9.28 15.41
N ALA A 37 -12.22 -8.23 16.14
CA ALA A 37 -11.80 -8.04 17.53
C ALA A 37 -12.39 -9.11 18.49
N TYR A 38 -13.55 -9.67 18.15
CA TYR A 38 -14.20 -10.72 18.95
C TYR A 38 -13.84 -12.12 18.48
N VAL A 39 -13.87 -12.34 17.17
CA VAL A 39 -13.56 -13.65 16.55
C VAL A 39 -12.73 -13.42 15.30
N SER A 40 -11.44 -13.72 15.38
CA SER A 40 -10.55 -13.73 14.22
C SER A 40 -10.56 -15.10 13.57
N SER A 41 -10.81 -15.15 12.27
CA SER A 41 -10.69 -16.39 11.50
C SER A 41 -9.21 -16.77 11.31
N HIS A 42 -8.90 -18.07 11.27
CA HIS A 42 -7.58 -18.59 10.93
C HIS A 42 -7.08 -18.09 9.56
N TYR A 43 -7.96 -17.76 8.63
CA TYR A 43 -7.58 -17.17 7.35
C TYR A 43 -6.84 -15.84 7.51
N TYR A 44 -7.19 -15.02 8.50
CA TYR A 44 -6.45 -13.78 8.77
C TYR A 44 -5.03 -14.08 9.26
N GLU A 45 -4.89 -15.06 10.15
CA GLU A 45 -3.58 -15.45 10.69
C GLU A 45 -2.66 -15.95 9.58
N GLU A 46 -3.20 -16.81 8.69
CA GLU A 46 -2.46 -17.31 7.53
C GLU A 46 -2.10 -16.19 6.56
N ALA A 47 -3.07 -15.34 6.18
CA ALA A 47 -2.83 -14.23 5.26
C ALA A 47 -1.79 -13.24 5.81
N GLU A 48 -1.91 -12.82 7.09
CA GLU A 48 -0.96 -11.91 7.74
C GLU A 48 0.44 -12.54 7.88
N SER A 49 0.51 -13.83 8.17
CA SER A 49 1.78 -14.58 8.20
C SER A 49 2.45 -14.60 6.82
N LEU A 50 1.69 -14.85 5.75
CA LEU A 50 2.21 -14.83 4.38
C LEU A 50 2.68 -13.44 3.97
N PHE A 51 1.88 -12.41 4.22
CA PHE A 51 2.30 -11.03 3.95
C PHE A 51 3.52 -10.62 4.78
N SER A 52 3.57 -11.02 6.05
CA SER A 52 4.75 -10.74 6.89
C SER A 52 6.01 -11.41 6.33
N LYS A 53 5.90 -12.60 5.74
CA LYS A 53 7.01 -13.26 5.03
C LYS A 53 7.38 -12.52 3.74
N MET A 54 6.38 -12.11 2.94
CA MET A 54 6.61 -11.36 1.69
C MET A 54 7.33 -10.03 1.93
N PHE A 55 6.90 -9.28 2.94
CA PHE A 55 7.44 -7.96 3.23
C PHE A 55 8.60 -7.97 4.25
N GLY A 56 8.85 -9.09 4.93
CA GLY A 56 9.85 -9.17 6.01
C GLY A 56 9.50 -8.31 7.23
N ARG A 57 8.23 -7.96 7.43
CA ARG A 57 7.73 -7.03 8.45
C ARG A 57 6.35 -7.43 8.95
N PRO A 58 5.96 -7.02 10.18
CA PRO A 58 4.59 -7.19 10.65
C PRO A 58 3.57 -6.58 9.69
N ALA A 59 2.55 -7.34 9.33
CA ALA A 59 1.55 -6.98 8.33
C ALA A 59 0.14 -7.17 8.86
N LEU A 60 -0.74 -6.18 8.68
CA LEU A 60 -2.13 -6.19 9.14
C LEU A 60 -3.08 -6.06 7.96
N VAL A 61 -3.94 -7.05 7.78
CA VAL A 61 -4.98 -7.07 6.75
C VAL A 61 -6.18 -6.23 7.18
N MET A 62 -6.61 -5.31 6.32
CA MET A 62 -7.75 -4.41 6.51
C MET A 62 -8.82 -4.68 5.44
N GLN A 63 -10.07 -4.31 5.71
CA GLN A 63 -11.19 -4.47 4.78
C GLN A 63 -11.01 -3.69 3.48
N SER A 64 -10.38 -2.52 3.56
CA SER A 64 -9.93 -1.73 2.42
C SER A 64 -8.72 -0.91 2.82
N LEU A 65 -7.96 -0.44 1.85
CA LEU A 65 -6.82 0.43 2.13
C LEU A 65 -7.26 1.80 2.65
N THR A 66 -8.36 2.34 2.13
CA THR A 66 -8.96 3.58 2.64
C THR A 66 -9.28 3.48 4.14
N LEU A 67 -9.91 2.37 4.57
CA LEU A 67 -10.18 2.13 5.98
C LEU A 67 -8.87 1.94 6.78
N GLY A 68 -7.85 1.35 6.15
CA GLY A 68 -6.50 1.23 6.71
C GLY A 68 -5.89 2.60 7.02
N HIS A 69 -5.94 3.56 6.08
CA HIS A 69 -5.46 4.93 6.30
C HIS A 69 -6.24 5.65 7.41
N ILE A 70 -7.57 5.61 7.35
CA ILE A 70 -8.46 6.24 8.34
C ILE A 70 -8.26 5.65 9.74
N THR A 71 -7.89 4.38 9.82
CA THR A 71 -7.62 3.69 11.10
C THR A 71 -6.21 3.93 11.58
N GLY A 72 -5.22 3.79 10.69
CA GLY A 72 -3.81 3.77 11.06
C GLY A 72 -3.23 5.16 11.32
N LEU A 73 -3.41 6.10 10.38
CA LEU A 73 -2.79 7.42 10.50
C LEU A 73 -3.13 8.15 11.80
N PRO A 74 -4.41 8.19 12.29
CA PRO A 74 -4.72 8.85 13.56
C PRO A 74 -4.10 8.19 14.80
N LEU A 75 -3.70 6.93 14.73
CA LEU A 75 -3.00 6.23 15.82
C LEU A 75 -1.49 6.41 15.75
N LEU A 76 -0.94 6.45 14.53
CA LEU A 76 0.50 6.58 14.30
C LEU A 76 1.00 8.00 14.55
N VAL A 77 0.21 9.00 14.13
CA VAL A 77 0.56 10.41 14.24
C VAL A 77 0.11 10.97 15.58
N GLY A 78 1.06 11.42 16.40
CA GLY A 78 0.81 12.04 17.70
C GLY A 78 0.40 13.51 17.59
N ASP A 79 -0.13 14.09 18.70
CA ASP A 79 -0.55 15.49 18.75
C ASP A 79 0.62 16.49 18.63
N ASN A 80 1.82 16.06 19.02
CA ASN A 80 3.06 16.83 18.91
C ASN A 80 3.87 16.52 17.64
N ASP A 81 3.25 15.85 16.67
CA ASP A 81 3.86 15.55 15.37
C ASP A 81 3.44 16.58 14.30
N ALA A 82 4.16 16.59 13.19
CA ALA A 82 3.79 17.34 12.00
C ALA A 82 3.71 16.42 10.79
N ILE A 83 2.88 16.78 9.83
CA ILE A 83 2.74 16.09 8.55
C ILE A 83 3.25 16.99 7.43
N ILE A 84 3.99 16.41 6.51
CA ILE A 84 4.31 16.99 5.20
C ILE A 84 3.76 16.02 4.15
N MET A 85 2.76 16.43 3.38
CA MET A 85 2.06 15.57 2.43
C MET A 85 2.34 16.02 1.00
N ASP A 86 2.64 15.09 0.11
CA ASP A 86 2.71 15.34 -1.33
C ASP A 86 1.31 15.76 -1.83
N VAL A 87 1.25 16.80 -2.68
CA VAL A 87 -0.02 17.31 -3.21
C VAL A 87 -0.77 16.27 -4.06
N GLN A 88 -0.08 15.27 -4.60
CA GLN A 88 -0.63 14.18 -5.40
C GLN A 88 -0.94 12.92 -4.57
N ALA A 89 -0.70 12.92 -3.26
CA ALA A 89 -1.06 11.79 -2.40
C ALA A 89 -2.55 11.44 -2.59
N HIS A 90 -2.86 10.15 -2.64
CA HIS A 90 -4.21 9.65 -2.90
C HIS A 90 -5.24 10.22 -1.92
N ASP A 91 -6.46 10.45 -2.39
CA ASP A 91 -7.55 11.06 -1.61
C ASP A 91 -7.82 10.36 -0.27
N SER A 92 -7.65 9.03 -0.21
CA SER A 92 -7.80 8.28 1.04
C SER A 92 -6.78 8.66 2.12
N ILE A 93 -5.54 9.03 1.74
CA ILE A 93 -4.54 9.59 2.66
C ILE A 93 -4.95 11.01 3.07
N GLN A 94 -5.38 11.83 2.09
CA GLN A 94 -5.85 13.19 2.37
C GLN A 94 -7.04 13.19 3.33
N SER A 95 -8.02 12.32 3.11
CA SER A 95 -9.19 12.14 3.98
C SER A 95 -8.81 11.69 5.40
N ALA A 96 -7.90 10.72 5.55
CA ALA A 96 -7.39 10.31 6.85
C ALA A 96 -6.62 11.45 7.55
N THR A 97 -5.85 12.22 6.81
CA THR A 97 -5.10 13.37 7.30
C THR A 97 -6.04 14.51 7.76
N ALA A 98 -7.18 14.70 7.09
CA ALA A 98 -8.18 15.68 7.49
C ALA A 98 -8.72 15.45 8.91
N MET A 99 -8.81 14.20 9.37
CA MET A 99 -9.21 13.88 10.75
C MET A 99 -8.19 14.38 11.78
N LEU A 100 -6.91 14.47 11.44
CA LEU A 100 -5.86 14.95 12.31
C LEU A 100 -5.89 16.46 12.52
N LYS A 101 -6.53 17.21 11.61
CA LYS A 101 -6.79 18.65 11.80
C LYS A 101 -7.65 18.93 13.03
N LEU A 102 -8.57 18.03 13.38
CA LEU A 102 -9.39 18.14 14.59
C LEU A 102 -8.57 18.04 15.88
N ARG A 103 -7.38 17.46 15.80
CA ARG A 103 -6.41 17.35 16.90
C ARG A 103 -5.34 18.46 16.82
N ASN A 104 -5.52 19.44 15.96
CA ASN A 104 -4.57 20.53 15.72
C ASN A 104 -3.18 20.07 15.26
N VAL A 105 -3.05 18.89 14.68
CA VAL A 105 -1.79 18.43 14.08
C VAL A 105 -1.41 19.34 12.93
N LYS A 106 -0.15 19.79 12.92
CA LYS A 106 0.38 20.63 11.85
C LYS A 106 0.45 19.84 10.55
N ILE A 107 -0.15 20.36 9.48
CA ILE A 107 -0.14 19.76 8.15
C ILE A 107 0.36 20.77 7.15
N ASP A 108 1.45 20.45 6.45
CA ASP A 108 1.98 21.17 5.30
C ASP A 108 1.79 20.31 4.03
N ILE A 109 1.49 20.96 2.91
CA ILE A 109 1.42 20.32 1.60
C ILE A 109 2.60 20.80 0.77
N VAL A 110 3.32 19.89 0.13
CA VAL A 110 4.46 20.19 -0.73
C VAL A 110 4.15 19.83 -2.18
N ARG A 111 4.83 20.52 -3.10
CA ARG A 111 4.74 20.23 -4.53
C ARG A 111 5.24 18.82 -4.80
N HIS A 112 4.58 18.18 -5.75
CA HIS A 112 4.82 16.80 -6.15
C HIS A 112 6.28 16.50 -6.43
N ASN A 113 6.81 15.46 -5.75
CA ASN A 113 8.16 14.93 -5.89
C ASN A 113 9.29 15.99 -5.74
N ARG A 114 9.06 17.10 -5.04
CA ARG A 114 10.05 18.15 -4.80
C ARG A 114 10.79 17.92 -3.48
N MET A 115 11.83 17.10 -3.53
CA MET A 115 12.63 16.71 -2.36
C MET A 115 13.39 17.90 -1.75
N ASP A 116 13.75 18.88 -2.54
CA ASP A 116 14.32 20.16 -2.09
C ASP A 116 13.35 20.93 -1.19
N ILE A 117 12.09 21.06 -1.61
CA ILE A 117 11.05 21.73 -0.82
C ILE A 117 10.71 20.90 0.44
N LEU A 118 10.66 19.57 0.30
CA LEU A 118 10.46 18.67 1.44
C LEU A 118 11.55 18.89 2.50
N GLU A 119 12.81 18.92 2.08
CA GLU A 119 13.92 19.11 3.00
C GLU A 119 13.90 20.48 3.69
N GLU A 120 13.55 21.56 2.96
CA GLU A 120 13.35 22.89 3.55
C GLU A 120 12.28 22.87 4.65
N ARG A 121 11.14 22.19 4.41
CA ARG A 121 10.08 22.07 5.39
C ARG A 121 10.51 21.26 6.61
N ILE A 122 11.23 20.17 6.41
CA ILE A 122 11.81 19.37 7.52
C ILE A 122 12.72 20.25 8.39
N LYS A 123 13.60 21.05 7.79
CA LYS A 123 14.49 21.97 8.52
C LYS A 123 13.73 22.96 9.42
N VAL A 124 12.59 23.46 8.96
CA VAL A 124 11.73 24.38 9.73
C VAL A 124 11.03 23.67 10.89
N LEU A 125 10.57 22.43 10.66
CA LEU A 125 9.71 21.71 11.62
C LEU A 125 10.49 20.91 12.65
N LYS A 126 11.70 20.42 12.35
CA LYS A 126 12.45 19.46 13.18
C LYS A 126 12.74 19.90 14.62
N ASN A 127 12.79 21.22 14.88
CA ASN A 127 13.05 21.76 16.22
C ASN A 127 11.75 22.08 16.99
N ARG A 128 10.59 21.85 16.38
CA ARG A 128 9.26 22.21 16.95
C ARG A 128 8.38 21.00 17.21
N TYR A 129 8.62 19.90 16.47
CA TYR A 129 7.78 18.70 16.50
C TYR A 129 8.60 17.48 16.84
N GLN A 130 7.96 16.51 17.51
CA GLN A 130 8.60 15.28 17.95
C GLN A 130 8.92 14.37 16.77
N ARG A 131 7.95 14.21 15.86
CA ARG A 131 8.10 13.47 14.62
C ARG A 131 7.55 14.29 13.46
N ILE A 132 8.08 14.04 12.28
CA ILE A 132 7.63 14.62 11.02
C ILE A 132 7.28 13.44 10.11
N TRP A 133 6.04 13.41 9.63
CA TRP A 133 5.55 12.36 8.76
C TRP A 133 5.48 12.86 7.33
N TYR A 134 6.26 12.26 6.43
CA TYR A 134 6.04 12.43 5.00
C TYR A 134 4.98 11.45 4.53
N LEU A 135 3.94 11.93 3.85
CA LEU A 135 2.88 11.12 3.28
C LEU A 135 2.88 11.25 1.76
N GLY A 136 2.89 10.13 1.03
CA GLY A 136 2.85 10.10 -0.43
C GLY A 136 2.55 8.70 -0.96
N ASP A 137 2.48 8.57 -2.28
CA ASP A 137 2.26 7.30 -2.95
C ASP A 137 3.58 6.74 -3.50
N GLY A 138 3.71 5.41 -3.60
CA GLY A 138 4.85 4.76 -4.26
C GLY A 138 4.75 4.87 -5.78
N VAL A 139 3.53 4.66 -6.31
CA VAL A 139 3.15 4.92 -7.70
C VAL A 139 1.93 5.82 -7.71
N TYR A 140 2.03 7.00 -8.32
CA TYR A 140 0.97 7.99 -8.35
C TYR A 140 -0.05 7.70 -9.45
N SER A 141 -1.31 7.50 -9.06
CA SER A 141 -2.38 7.01 -9.95
C SER A 141 -2.73 7.90 -11.12
N MET A 142 -2.53 9.23 -11.00
CA MET A 142 -2.95 10.19 -12.04
C MET A 142 -1.85 10.47 -13.06
N HIS A 143 -0.59 10.23 -12.73
CA HIS A 143 0.54 10.53 -13.58
C HIS A 143 1.36 9.28 -13.95
N GLY A 144 1.16 8.16 -13.27
CA GLY A 144 1.91 6.93 -13.48
C GLY A 144 3.38 7.01 -13.08
N ASP A 145 3.79 8.09 -12.39
CA ASP A 145 5.15 8.26 -11.93
C ASP A 145 5.39 7.70 -10.53
N PHE A 146 6.63 7.70 -10.12
CA PHE A 146 7.09 7.02 -8.92
C PHE A 146 7.61 7.99 -7.87
N ALA A 147 7.45 7.62 -6.60
CA ALA A 147 8.13 8.32 -5.52
C ALA A 147 9.65 8.20 -5.66
N PRO A 148 10.40 9.27 -5.36
CA PRO A 148 11.86 9.24 -5.31
C PRO A 148 12.34 8.56 -4.00
N VAL A 149 12.13 7.22 -3.90
CA VAL A 149 12.31 6.44 -2.67
C VAL A 149 13.73 6.53 -2.12
N LYS A 150 14.74 6.55 -3.00
CA LYS A 150 16.14 6.66 -2.58
C LYS A 150 16.42 7.97 -1.88
N GLU A 151 15.91 9.07 -2.41
CA GLU A 151 16.01 10.40 -1.82
C GLU A 151 15.23 10.51 -0.51
N LEU A 152 14.02 9.93 -0.46
CA LEU A 152 13.22 9.87 0.75
C LEU A 152 13.94 9.11 1.87
N TYR A 153 14.59 7.98 1.55
CA TYR A 153 15.38 7.22 2.52
C TYR A 153 16.60 8.02 2.99
N ALA A 154 17.31 8.67 2.08
CA ALA A 154 18.43 9.54 2.43
C ALA A 154 17.99 10.68 3.37
N LEU A 155 16.84 11.28 3.15
CA LEU A 155 16.27 12.28 4.07
C LEU A 155 15.87 11.67 5.41
N ALA A 156 15.30 10.48 5.43
CA ALA A 156 14.94 9.79 6.67
C ALA A 156 16.19 9.38 7.49
N ASP A 157 17.28 9.03 6.83
CA ASP A 157 18.57 8.80 7.50
C ASP A 157 19.16 10.09 8.05
N LYS A 158 19.07 11.18 7.29
CA LYS A 158 19.61 12.49 7.66
C LYS A 158 18.86 13.16 8.80
N TYR A 159 17.53 12.97 8.86
CA TYR A 159 16.65 13.61 9.85
C TYR A 159 16.00 12.56 10.74
N GLU A 160 16.41 12.49 12.01
CA GLU A 160 15.92 11.47 12.95
C GLU A 160 14.40 11.54 13.16
N GLN A 161 13.81 12.74 13.11
CA GLN A 161 12.37 12.95 13.28
C GLN A 161 11.54 12.50 12.08
N LEU A 162 12.14 12.35 10.88
CA LEU A 162 11.40 12.04 9.67
C LEU A 162 10.98 10.58 9.63
N HIS A 163 9.69 10.34 9.50
CA HIS A 163 9.04 9.06 9.26
C HIS A 163 8.37 9.10 7.89
N LEU A 164 8.35 7.96 7.20
CA LEU A 164 7.79 7.83 5.86
C LEU A 164 6.52 6.98 5.93
N TYR A 165 5.42 7.47 5.39
CA TYR A 165 4.20 6.71 5.17
C TYR A 165 3.89 6.73 3.68
N LEU A 166 4.04 5.58 3.01
CA LEU A 166 3.90 5.46 1.56
C LEU A 166 2.78 4.49 1.21
N ASP A 167 1.89 4.90 0.30
CA ASP A 167 0.86 4.04 -0.31
C ASP A 167 1.38 3.48 -1.64
N ASP A 168 1.59 2.18 -1.70
CA ASP A 168 2.10 1.52 -2.90
C ASP A 168 1.09 0.55 -3.54
N ILE A 169 -0.21 0.86 -3.42
CA ILE A 169 -1.26 0.00 -3.98
C ILE A 169 -1.15 -0.15 -5.50
N HIS A 170 -0.68 0.88 -6.22
CA HIS A 170 -0.44 0.83 -7.65
C HIS A 170 0.87 0.11 -8.03
N GLY A 171 1.83 0.01 -7.12
CA GLY A 171 3.07 -0.74 -7.29
C GLY A 171 2.95 -2.22 -6.96
N MET A 172 1.99 -2.59 -6.09
CA MET A 172 1.80 -3.96 -5.62
C MET A 172 1.63 -4.97 -6.75
N SER A 173 2.17 -6.15 -6.62
CA SER A 173 2.09 -7.35 -7.46
C SER A 173 2.94 -7.36 -8.71
N TRP A 174 3.03 -6.27 -9.45
CA TRP A 174 3.69 -6.28 -10.76
C TRP A 174 5.20 -5.98 -10.70
N THR A 175 5.68 -5.50 -9.56
CA THR A 175 7.11 -5.20 -9.34
C THR A 175 7.53 -5.48 -7.90
N GLY A 176 8.85 -5.49 -7.66
CA GLY A 176 9.45 -5.81 -6.38
C GLY A 176 9.57 -7.32 -6.09
N PRO A 177 10.40 -7.72 -5.12
CA PRO A 177 10.53 -9.11 -4.70
C PRO A 177 9.16 -9.66 -4.26
N HIS A 178 8.75 -10.81 -4.79
CA HIS A 178 7.43 -11.39 -4.54
C HIS A 178 6.25 -10.45 -4.82
N GLY A 179 6.43 -9.45 -5.72
CA GLY A 179 5.39 -8.48 -6.01
C GLY A 179 5.11 -7.46 -4.89
N THR A 180 6.08 -7.18 -4.03
CA THR A 180 5.92 -6.25 -2.90
C THR A 180 5.83 -4.77 -3.27
N GLY A 181 5.92 -4.45 -4.55
CA GLY A 181 5.63 -3.12 -5.06
C GLY A 181 6.85 -2.29 -5.41
N MET A 182 6.59 -1.06 -5.88
CA MET A 182 7.60 -0.15 -6.40
C MET A 182 8.52 0.38 -5.31
N VAL A 183 7.99 0.66 -4.11
CA VAL A 183 8.81 1.15 -2.99
C VAL A 183 9.88 0.11 -2.63
N MET A 184 9.51 -1.17 -2.55
CA MET A 184 10.45 -2.27 -2.25
C MET A 184 11.34 -2.64 -3.42
N ASN A 185 10.94 -2.31 -4.66
CA ASN A 185 11.77 -2.48 -5.85
C ASN A 185 12.86 -1.40 -5.96
N ALA A 186 12.56 -0.19 -5.53
CA ALA A 186 13.49 0.95 -5.65
C ALA A 186 14.72 0.81 -4.76
N VAL A 187 14.58 0.12 -3.61
CA VAL A 187 15.64 -0.12 -2.63
C VAL A 187 15.53 -1.54 -2.07
N PRO A 188 16.67 -2.26 -1.89
CA PRO A 188 16.63 -3.69 -1.52
C PRO A 188 16.42 -3.95 -0.02
N TYR A 189 16.01 -2.95 0.75
CA TYR A 189 15.80 -3.09 2.19
C TYR A 189 14.62 -2.26 2.68
N TYR A 190 14.02 -2.69 3.78
CA TYR A 190 12.93 -1.98 4.45
C TYR A 190 13.49 -0.98 5.46
N HIS A 191 13.28 0.32 5.21
CA HIS A 191 13.77 1.36 6.11
C HIS A 191 13.08 1.31 7.48
N ARG A 192 13.84 1.49 8.59
CA ARG A 192 13.33 1.39 9.97
C ARG A 192 12.23 2.42 10.33
N LYS A 193 12.10 3.50 9.55
CA LYS A 193 11.08 4.55 9.71
C LYS A 193 10.03 4.53 8.59
N LEU A 194 9.97 3.46 7.79
CA LEU A 194 8.97 3.29 6.76
C LEU A 194 7.74 2.59 7.32
N PHE A 195 6.58 3.17 7.06
CA PHE A 195 5.26 2.58 7.17
C PHE A 195 4.73 2.44 5.74
N LEU A 196 4.63 1.22 5.26
CA LEU A 196 4.17 0.96 3.90
C LEU A 196 2.74 0.44 3.94
N SER A 197 1.86 1.14 3.25
CA SER A 197 0.49 0.72 3.01
C SER A 197 0.34 0.27 1.56
N THR A 198 -0.48 -0.74 1.33
CA THR A 198 -0.78 -1.24 0.00
C THR A 198 -2.15 -1.92 -0.02
N GLY A 199 -2.58 -2.43 -1.15
CA GLY A 199 -3.90 -3.04 -1.26
C GLY A 199 -3.95 -4.19 -2.24
N MET A 200 -4.96 -5.03 -2.05
CA MET A 200 -5.17 -6.25 -2.81
C MET A 200 -6.17 -6.08 -3.95
N THR A 201 -6.79 -4.90 -4.08
CA THR A 201 -7.92 -4.65 -5.00
C THR A 201 -7.52 -4.37 -6.46
N LYS A 202 -6.24 -4.26 -6.74
CA LYS A 202 -5.70 -3.99 -8.09
C LYS A 202 -4.96 -5.22 -8.63
N ALA A 203 -3.69 -5.09 -8.95
CA ALA A 203 -2.92 -6.17 -9.56
C ALA A 203 -2.80 -7.45 -8.71
N PHE A 204 -3.02 -7.37 -7.40
CA PHE A 204 -3.02 -8.55 -6.51
C PHE A 204 -4.24 -9.45 -6.71
N GLY A 205 -5.33 -8.93 -7.30
CA GLY A 205 -6.46 -9.73 -7.80
C GLY A 205 -7.46 -10.20 -6.75
N THR A 206 -7.50 -9.58 -5.54
CA THR A 206 -8.49 -9.91 -4.50
C THR A 206 -9.11 -8.63 -3.93
N ALA A 207 -9.47 -8.59 -2.65
CA ALA A 207 -9.96 -7.36 -2.04
C ALA A 207 -9.36 -7.15 -0.64
N GLY A 208 -9.28 -5.89 -0.23
CA GLY A 208 -8.76 -5.49 1.07
C GLY A 208 -7.57 -4.54 0.97
N GLY A 209 -7.14 -4.06 2.15
CA GLY A 209 -5.94 -3.27 2.35
C GLY A 209 -4.91 -4.02 3.19
N LEU A 210 -3.69 -3.56 3.14
CA LEU A 210 -2.57 -4.07 3.93
C LEU A 210 -1.79 -2.91 4.50
N LEU A 211 -1.54 -2.92 5.80
CA LEU A 211 -0.61 -2.03 6.46
C LEU A 211 0.59 -2.85 6.94
N THR A 212 1.80 -2.41 6.62
CA THR A 212 3.03 -3.00 7.15
C THR A 212 3.75 -2.01 8.05
N PHE A 213 4.39 -2.53 9.09
CA PHE A 213 4.95 -1.72 10.16
C PHE A 213 6.45 -1.97 10.34
N PRO A 214 7.22 -0.98 10.82
CA PRO A 214 8.62 -1.17 11.14
C PRO A 214 8.86 -2.27 12.18
N ASP A 215 7.94 -2.43 13.12
CA ASP A 215 8.05 -3.35 14.25
C ASP A 215 6.68 -3.80 14.79
N GLU A 216 6.71 -4.71 15.75
CA GLU A 216 5.54 -5.30 16.41
C GLU A 216 4.77 -4.33 17.29
N GLU A 217 5.39 -3.26 17.78
CA GLU A 217 4.73 -2.29 18.66
C GLU A 217 3.67 -1.52 17.90
N TYR A 218 4.02 -0.97 16.74
CA TYR A 218 3.07 -0.28 15.87
C TYR A 218 1.98 -1.21 15.33
N PHE A 219 2.33 -2.45 14.98
CA PHE A 219 1.34 -3.45 14.59
C PHE A 219 0.31 -3.68 15.69
N LYS A 220 0.76 -3.93 16.93
CA LYS A 220 -0.12 -4.14 18.09
C LYS A 220 -0.96 -2.90 18.39
N LEU A 221 -0.39 -1.71 18.32
CA LEU A 221 -1.11 -0.45 18.52
C LEU A 221 -2.32 -0.35 17.56
N VAL A 222 -2.09 -0.52 16.26
CA VAL A 222 -3.16 -0.39 15.27
C VAL A 222 -4.17 -1.54 15.39
N LYS A 223 -3.72 -2.77 15.62
CA LYS A 223 -4.59 -3.94 15.81
C LYS A 223 -5.48 -3.82 17.04
N THR A 224 -4.97 -3.26 18.14
CA THR A 224 -5.68 -3.20 19.42
C THR A 224 -6.56 -1.95 19.56
N CYS A 225 -6.10 -0.80 19.03
CA CYS A 225 -6.78 0.50 19.21
C CYS A 225 -7.50 0.99 17.94
N GLY A 226 -7.34 0.30 16.82
CA GLY A 226 -7.88 0.72 15.52
C GLY A 226 -9.39 0.62 15.44
N LYS A 227 -10.12 1.75 15.56
CA LYS A 227 -11.59 1.76 15.51
C LYS A 227 -12.14 1.17 14.22
N GLY A 228 -11.56 1.48 13.07
CA GLY A 228 -11.96 0.91 11.79
C GLY A 228 -11.69 -0.61 11.70
N PHE A 229 -10.72 -1.11 12.44
CA PHE A 229 -10.47 -2.53 12.57
C PHE A 229 -11.48 -3.21 13.50
N ILE A 230 -11.78 -2.58 14.64
CA ILE A 230 -12.65 -3.15 15.69
C ILE A 230 -14.13 -3.09 15.29
N PHE A 231 -14.58 -1.96 14.73
CA PHE A 231 -16.00 -1.64 14.50
C PHE A 231 -16.43 -1.76 13.04
N SER A 232 -15.72 -2.53 12.23
CA SER A 232 -16.14 -2.87 10.88
C SER A 232 -16.25 -4.37 10.68
N ILE A 233 -17.04 -4.77 9.67
CA ILE A 233 -17.22 -6.18 9.31
C ILE A 233 -15.92 -6.76 8.77
N GLN A 234 -15.71 -8.04 8.97
CA GLN A 234 -14.56 -8.77 8.43
C GLN A 234 -14.63 -8.89 6.90
N LEU A 235 -13.48 -9.11 6.26
CA LEU A 235 -13.45 -9.60 4.88
C LEU A 235 -14.16 -10.96 4.81
N PRO A 236 -14.98 -11.21 3.76
CA PRO A 236 -15.62 -12.50 3.55
C PRO A 236 -14.61 -13.66 3.49
N PRO A 237 -15.00 -14.89 3.93
CA PRO A 237 -14.14 -16.08 3.87
C PRO A 237 -13.56 -16.32 2.49
N ALA A 238 -14.38 -16.19 1.45
CA ALA A 238 -13.97 -16.37 0.05
C ALA A 238 -12.84 -15.41 -0.36
N ILE A 239 -12.91 -14.15 0.09
CA ILE A 239 -11.88 -13.14 -0.22
C ILE A 239 -10.57 -13.43 0.52
N LEU A 240 -10.64 -13.85 1.78
CA LEU A 240 -9.45 -14.21 2.55
C LEU A 240 -8.75 -15.44 1.98
N ALA A 241 -9.50 -16.48 1.61
CA ALA A 241 -8.94 -17.67 0.96
C ALA A 241 -8.32 -17.34 -0.41
N ALA A 242 -8.98 -16.51 -1.22
CA ALA A 242 -8.45 -15.98 -2.46
C ALA A 242 -7.13 -15.21 -2.22
N THR A 243 -7.08 -14.39 -1.15
CA THR A 243 -5.88 -13.64 -0.78
C THR A 243 -4.72 -14.57 -0.41
N ILE A 244 -4.97 -15.61 0.36
CA ILE A 244 -3.97 -16.64 0.69
C ILE A 244 -3.45 -17.33 -0.58
N ALA A 245 -4.33 -17.72 -1.49
CA ALA A 245 -3.94 -18.32 -2.76
C ALA A 245 -3.09 -17.36 -3.61
N SER A 246 -3.48 -16.08 -3.68
CA SER A 246 -2.70 -15.04 -4.35
C SER A 246 -1.31 -14.86 -3.72
N CYS A 247 -1.20 -14.81 -2.38
CA CYS A 247 0.09 -14.77 -1.68
C CYS A 247 0.99 -15.95 -2.09
N LYS A 248 0.43 -17.17 -2.14
CA LYS A 248 1.18 -18.38 -2.52
C LYS A 248 1.69 -18.31 -3.96
N ILE A 249 0.91 -17.76 -4.89
CA ILE A 249 1.33 -17.51 -6.27
C ILE A 249 2.48 -16.49 -6.31
N HIS A 250 2.36 -15.38 -5.57
CA HIS A 250 3.39 -14.33 -5.52
C HIS A 250 4.71 -14.82 -4.90
N MET A 251 4.65 -15.78 -3.98
CA MET A 251 5.82 -16.40 -3.36
C MET A 251 6.41 -17.55 -4.18
N SER A 252 5.83 -17.89 -5.32
CA SER A 252 6.30 -18.92 -6.26
C SER A 252 6.76 -18.30 -7.57
N ASP A 253 7.31 -19.13 -8.47
CA ASP A 253 7.74 -18.71 -9.81
C ASP A 253 6.55 -18.40 -10.75
N GLU A 254 5.32 -18.74 -10.36
CA GLU A 254 4.11 -18.51 -11.15
C GLU A 254 3.84 -17.02 -11.43
N ILE A 255 4.29 -16.12 -10.56
CA ILE A 255 4.14 -14.68 -10.74
C ILE A 255 5.03 -14.13 -11.86
N ILE A 256 6.19 -14.74 -12.11
CA ILE A 256 7.22 -14.21 -13.01
C ILE A 256 6.69 -14.04 -14.45
N PRO A 257 6.06 -15.05 -15.09
CA PRO A 257 5.55 -14.88 -16.45
C PRO A 257 4.43 -13.83 -16.55
N LEU A 258 3.65 -13.63 -15.50
CA LEU A 258 2.60 -12.60 -15.48
C LEU A 258 3.23 -11.20 -15.46
N GLN A 259 4.25 -10.98 -14.62
CA GLN A 259 5.00 -9.72 -14.57
C GLN A 259 5.70 -9.44 -15.90
N GLN A 260 6.38 -10.42 -16.49
CA GLN A 260 7.06 -10.30 -17.78
C GLN A 260 6.06 -9.96 -18.91
N SER A 261 4.89 -10.61 -18.92
CA SER A 261 3.83 -10.33 -19.90
C SER A 261 3.30 -8.90 -19.78
N LEU A 262 3.14 -8.39 -18.56
CA LEU A 262 2.74 -7.00 -18.34
C LEU A 262 3.79 -6.03 -18.84
N MET A 263 5.06 -6.23 -18.49
CA MET A 263 6.16 -5.38 -18.94
C MET A 263 6.25 -5.32 -20.47
N ALA A 264 6.14 -6.46 -21.15
CA ALA A 264 6.13 -6.51 -22.61
C ALA A 264 4.97 -5.71 -23.22
N LYS A 265 3.79 -5.70 -22.57
CA LYS A 265 2.63 -4.91 -23.01
C LYS A 265 2.83 -3.42 -22.81
N ILE A 266 3.45 -3.02 -21.70
CA ILE A 266 3.80 -1.62 -21.40
C ILE A 266 4.79 -1.12 -22.45
N ASP A 267 5.86 -1.88 -22.72
CA ASP A 267 6.86 -1.54 -23.72
C ASP A 267 6.24 -1.42 -25.13
N TYR A 268 5.37 -2.38 -25.49
CA TYR A 268 4.64 -2.34 -26.76
C TYR A 268 3.75 -1.10 -26.87
N PHE A 269 3.00 -0.76 -25.80
CA PHE A 269 2.14 0.42 -25.78
C PHE A 269 2.96 1.70 -25.92
N ASN A 270 4.04 1.86 -25.17
CA ASN A 270 4.90 3.04 -25.20
C ASN A 270 5.51 3.23 -26.60
N LYS A 271 6.01 2.14 -27.22
CA LYS A 271 6.52 2.17 -28.59
C LYS A 271 5.44 2.58 -29.59
N LYS A 272 4.23 2.02 -29.51
CA LYS A 272 3.13 2.38 -30.40
C LYS A 272 2.64 3.80 -30.22
N ALA A 273 2.59 4.28 -28.99
CA ALA A 273 2.24 5.67 -28.71
C ALA A 273 3.26 6.63 -29.33
N GLU A 274 4.55 6.32 -29.26
CA GLU A 274 5.62 7.11 -29.89
C GLU A 274 5.52 7.08 -31.43
N GLU A 275 5.33 5.89 -32.04
CA GLU A 275 5.16 5.74 -33.49
C GLU A 275 3.97 6.54 -34.03
N LEU A 276 2.90 6.68 -33.23
CA LEU A 276 1.68 7.41 -33.60
C LEU A 276 1.73 8.90 -33.22
N GLY A 277 2.83 9.38 -32.65
CA GLY A 277 2.98 10.77 -32.18
C GLY A 277 2.01 11.15 -31.06
N LEU A 278 1.52 10.18 -30.28
CA LEU A 278 0.64 10.46 -29.15
C LEU A 278 1.44 11.13 -28.03
N LEU A 279 0.84 12.15 -27.42
CA LEU A 279 1.41 12.80 -26.25
C LEU A 279 1.29 11.85 -25.05
N VAL A 280 2.39 11.17 -24.70
CA VAL A 280 2.51 10.40 -23.47
C VAL A 280 3.28 11.22 -22.47
N ILE A 281 2.64 11.51 -21.34
CA ILE A 281 3.23 12.35 -20.28
C ILE A 281 4.47 11.70 -19.69
N ARG A 282 4.49 10.35 -19.64
CA ARG A 282 5.59 9.59 -19.08
C ARG A 282 5.96 8.38 -19.92
N LYS A 283 7.27 8.12 -19.96
CA LYS A 283 7.86 6.97 -20.65
C LYS A 283 8.37 5.89 -19.68
N GLU A 284 8.06 6.04 -18.39
CA GLU A 284 8.42 5.03 -17.41
C GLU A 284 7.62 3.75 -17.63
N GLN A 285 8.20 2.62 -17.23
CA GLN A 285 7.56 1.32 -17.30
C GLN A 285 6.49 1.21 -16.19
N SER A 286 5.39 1.91 -16.34
CA SER A 286 4.25 1.90 -15.42
C SER A 286 2.99 1.38 -16.11
N PRO A 287 2.18 0.55 -15.45
CA PRO A 287 0.87 0.13 -15.96
C PRO A 287 -0.22 1.19 -15.79
N VAL A 288 0.12 2.32 -15.16
CA VAL A 288 -0.79 3.44 -14.88
C VAL A 288 -0.72 4.49 -15.98
#